data_7f4320b444dc9571508318a6ceb57004
#
_entry.id   7f4320b444dc9571508318a6ceb57004
#
_cell.length_a   1.000
_cell.length_b   1.000
_cell.length_c   1.000
_cell.angle_alpha   90.00
_cell.angle_beta   90.00
_cell.angle_gamma   90.00
#
_symmetry.space_group_name_H-M   'P 1'
#
loop_
_entity.id
_entity.type
_entity.pdbx_description
1 polymer ?
#
loop_
_entity_poly.entity_id
_entity_poly.type
_entity_poly.pdbx_seq_one_letter_code
_entity_poly.pdbx_strand_id
1 'polypeptide(L)'
;MAAAQDAPLQTLFLPFASGSLPWPQGPVLFLRAREGWPLREHAAPGQLVCVQSFRPFAQALERGGWEVRDEAAVEDTAATYPLVLVLP
;
A
#
# COMPACT_ATOMS: atom_id res chain seq x y z
N MET A 1 20.32 7.30 1.60
CA MET A 1 19.25 8.28 1.79
C MET A 1 17.89 7.61 1.62
N ALA A 2 17.19 7.46 2.72
CA ALA A 2 15.87 6.85 2.70
C ALA A 2 14.87 7.62 1.86
N ALA A 3 15.02 8.94 1.79
CA ALA A 3 14.08 9.80 1.05
C ALA A 3 14.02 9.45 -0.44
N ALA A 4 15.14 9.07 -1.05
CA ALA A 4 15.16 8.70 -2.46
C ALA A 4 14.39 7.41 -2.73
N GLN A 5 14.42 6.47 -1.78
CA GLN A 5 13.72 5.20 -1.90
C GLN A 5 12.21 5.36 -1.67
N ASP A 6 11.83 6.36 -0.90
CA ASP A 6 10.43 6.60 -0.57
C ASP A 6 9.73 7.52 -1.57
N ALA A 7 10.44 8.09 -2.53
CA ALA A 7 9.87 9.04 -3.48
C ALA A 7 8.67 8.47 -4.27
N PRO A 8 8.73 7.23 -4.78
CA PRO A 8 7.56 6.67 -5.47
C PRO A 8 6.35 6.53 -4.56
N LEU A 9 6.56 6.15 -3.31
CA LEU A 9 5.48 6.06 -2.33
C LEU A 9 4.90 7.43 -2.03
N GLN A 10 5.75 8.43 -1.84
CA GLN A 10 5.30 9.79 -1.59
C GLN A 10 4.45 10.30 -2.75
N THR A 11 4.88 10.04 -3.98
CA THR A 11 4.13 10.46 -5.16
C THR A 11 2.77 9.78 -5.22
N LEU A 12 2.73 8.48 -4.92
CA LEU A 12 1.48 7.72 -4.95
C LEU A 12 0.47 8.26 -3.94
N PHE A 13 0.93 8.64 -2.75
CA PHE A 13 0.06 9.12 -1.68
C PHE A 13 -0.17 10.64 -1.72
N LEU A 14 0.49 11.36 -2.62
CA LEU A 14 0.40 12.81 -2.67
C LEU A 14 -1.03 13.35 -2.80
N PRO A 15 -1.92 12.78 -3.64
CA PRO A 15 -3.29 13.26 -3.72
C PRO A 15 -4.04 13.22 -2.39
N PHE A 16 -3.71 12.25 -1.56
CA PHE A 16 -4.34 12.12 -0.23
C PHE A 16 -3.70 13.07 0.77
N ALA A 17 -2.37 13.24 0.70
CA ALA A 17 -1.67 14.17 1.59
C ALA A 17 -2.05 15.62 1.32
N SER A 18 -2.30 15.98 0.06
CA SER A 18 -2.68 17.34 -0.32
C SER A 18 -4.16 17.64 -0.09
N GLY A 19 -4.96 16.60 0.19
CA GLY A 19 -6.40 16.77 0.37
C GLY A 19 -7.20 16.78 -0.94
N SER A 20 -6.55 16.51 -2.08
CA SER A 20 -7.23 16.45 -3.36
C SER A 20 -8.18 15.27 -3.48
N LEU A 21 -7.83 14.15 -2.82
CA LEU A 21 -8.68 12.96 -2.77
C LEU A 21 -8.85 12.53 -1.31
N PRO A 22 -10.07 12.15 -0.92
CA PRO A 22 -10.29 11.64 0.44
C PRO A 22 -9.71 10.24 0.59
N TRP A 23 -9.13 9.96 1.76
CA TRP A 23 -8.69 8.60 2.09
C TRP A 23 -9.91 7.79 2.50
N PRO A 24 -10.12 6.61 1.91
CA PRO A 24 -11.30 5.80 2.24
C PRO A 24 -11.22 5.23 3.65
N GLN A 25 -12.39 4.95 4.22
CA GLN A 25 -12.47 4.33 5.54
C GLN A 25 -12.47 2.80 5.47
N GLY A 26 -12.77 2.25 4.30
CA GLY A 26 -12.78 0.81 4.09
C GLY A 26 -11.40 0.24 3.75
N PRO A 27 -11.32 -1.06 3.45
CA PRO A 27 -10.06 -1.68 3.11
C PRO A 27 -9.50 -1.13 1.80
N VAL A 28 -8.16 -1.06 1.73
CA VAL A 28 -7.43 -0.55 0.57
C VAL A 28 -6.53 -1.65 0.04
N LEU A 29 -6.60 -1.92 -1.25
CA LEU A 29 -5.72 -2.88 -1.90
C LEU A 29 -4.51 -2.13 -2.48
N PHE A 30 -3.31 -2.59 -2.12
CA PHE A 30 -2.08 -1.95 -2.55
C PHE A 30 -1.24 -2.96 -3.34
N LEU A 31 -1.27 -2.82 -4.67
CA LEU A 31 -0.54 -3.72 -5.57
C LEU A 31 0.90 -3.28 -5.71
N ARG A 32 1.80 -4.23 -5.77
CA ARG A 32 3.25 -4.01 -5.80
C ARG A 32 3.72 -3.19 -4.62
N ALA A 33 3.15 -3.49 -3.46
CA ALA A 33 3.34 -2.70 -2.26
C ALA A 33 4.78 -2.70 -1.79
N ARG A 34 5.19 -1.57 -1.20
CA ARG A 34 6.48 -1.43 -0.56
C ARG A 34 6.31 -0.74 0.78
N GLU A 35 7.10 -1.19 1.75
CA GLU A 35 7.09 -0.61 3.08
C GLU A 35 7.71 0.79 3.05
N GLY A 36 7.11 1.71 3.80
CA GLY A 36 7.63 3.06 3.92
C GLY A 36 6.73 3.89 4.82
N TRP A 37 7.24 5.04 5.26
CA TRP A 37 6.52 5.90 6.19
C TRP A 37 5.18 6.44 5.65
N PRO A 38 4.98 6.67 4.32
CA PRO A 38 3.68 7.15 3.85
C PRO A 38 2.53 6.21 4.18
N LEU A 39 2.77 4.90 4.26
CA LEU A 39 1.74 3.95 4.61
C LEU A 39 1.21 4.24 6.02
N ARG A 40 2.11 4.51 6.96
CA ARG A 40 1.76 4.76 8.35
C ARG A 40 1.04 6.08 8.53
N GLU A 41 1.29 7.04 7.67
CA GLU A 41 0.62 8.34 7.75
C GLU A 41 -0.85 8.27 7.36
N HIS A 42 -1.18 7.40 6.40
CA HIS A 42 -2.52 7.38 5.82
C HIS A 42 -3.36 6.19 6.25
N ALA A 43 -2.75 5.03 6.40
CA ALA A 43 -3.49 3.80 6.63
C ALA A 43 -3.46 3.39 8.10
N ALA A 44 -4.61 2.94 8.59
CA ALA A 44 -4.70 2.33 9.90
C ALA A 44 -4.21 0.88 9.84
N PRO A 45 -3.72 0.31 10.96
CA PRO A 45 -3.39 -1.11 10.99
C PRO A 45 -4.58 -1.96 10.55
N GLY A 46 -4.32 -2.91 9.66
CA GLY A 46 -5.37 -3.78 9.14
C GLY A 46 -6.16 -3.21 7.98
N GLN A 47 -5.96 -1.94 7.62
CA GLN A 47 -6.67 -1.33 6.50
C GLN A 47 -6.07 -1.70 5.15
N LEU A 48 -4.74 -1.77 5.07
CA LEU A 48 -4.07 -2.08 3.80
C LEU A 48 -3.95 -3.59 3.62
N VAL A 49 -4.34 -4.04 2.44
CA VAL A 49 -4.01 -5.38 1.97
C VAL A 49 -2.90 -5.21 0.93
N CYS A 50 -1.69 -5.57 1.30
CA CYS A 50 -0.53 -5.37 0.46
C CYS A 50 -0.29 -6.62 -0.39
N VAL A 51 -0.12 -6.42 -1.70
CA VAL A 51 0.17 -7.50 -2.63
C VAL A 51 1.60 -7.35 -3.10
N GLN A 52 2.44 -8.33 -2.75
CA GLN A 52 3.85 -8.29 -3.08
C GLN A 52 4.40 -9.70 -3.18
N SER A 53 4.87 -10.07 -4.38
CA SER A 53 5.42 -11.39 -4.62
C SER A 53 6.93 -11.45 -4.45
N PHE A 54 7.61 -10.31 -4.47
CA PHE A 54 9.06 -10.27 -4.25
C PHE A 54 9.34 -10.39 -2.76
N ARG A 55 9.96 -11.50 -2.37
CA ARG A 55 10.08 -11.88 -0.96
C ARG A 55 10.72 -10.81 -0.05
N PRO A 56 11.83 -10.16 -0.42
CA PRO A 56 12.40 -9.13 0.46
C PRO A 56 11.44 -7.98 0.77
N PHE A 57 10.66 -7.56 -0.22
CA PHE A 57 9.67 -6.50 -0.01
C PHE A 57 8.49 -6.99 0.81
N ALA A 58 8.06 -8.23 0.56
CA ALA A 58 6.98 -8.83 1.35
C ALA A 58 7.36 -8.96 2.82
N GLN A 59 8.60 -9.38 3.09
CA GLN A 59 9.08 -9.50 4.47
C GLN A 59 9.15 -8.15 5.17
N ALA A 60 9.57 -7.10 4.46
CA ALA A 60 9.62 -5.75 5.03
C ALA A 60 8.24 -5.28 5.42
N LEU A 61 7.24 -5.55 4.58
CA LEU A 61 5.84 -5.21 4.88
C LEU A 61 5.32 -5.96 6.10
N GLU A 62 5.62 -7.26 6.17
CA GLU A 62 5.21 -8.07 7.32
C GLU A 62 5.83 -7.59 8.62
N ARG A 63 7.09 -7.19 8.59
CA ARG A 63 7.77 -6.62 9.76
C ARG A 63 7.13 -5.31 10.19
N GLY A 64 6.57 -4.56 9.25
CA GLY A 64 5.86 -3.33 9.53
C GLY A 64 4.45 -3.55 10.08
N GLY A 65 4.00 -4.80 10.15
CA GLY A 65 2.69 -5.11 10.67
C GLY A 65 1.58 -5.12 9.62
N TRP A 66 1.93 -5.03 8.35
CA TRP A 66 0.94 -5.02 7.27
C TRP A 66 0.54 -6.42 6.86
N GLU A 67 -0.70 -6.56 6.40
CA GLU A 67 -1.16 -7.82 5.81
C GLU A 67 -0.59 -7.93 4.40
N VAL A 68 0.07 -9.04 4.09
CA VAL A 68 0.70 -9.26 2.79
C VAL A 68 0.11 -10.50 2.15
N ARG A 69 -0.25 -10.39 0.88
CA ARG A 69 -0.79 -11.49 0.09
C ARG A 69 -0.06 -11.64 -1.24
N ASP A 70 -0.13 -12.83 -1.79
CA ASP A 70 0.38 -13.12 -3.13
C ASP A 70 -0.59 -12.57 -4.18
N GLU A 71 -0.07 -12.16 -5.34
CA GLU A 71 -0.89 -11.63 -6.43
C GLU A 71 -2.02 -12.58 -6.83
N ALA A 72 -1.75 -13.88 -6.87
CA ALA A 72 -2.73 -14.86 -7.27
C ALA A 72 -3.94 -14.92 -6.33
N ALA A 73 -3.75 -14.54 -5.07
CA ALA A 73 -4.80 -14.66 -4.06
C ALA A 73 -5.85 -13.55 -4.13
N VAL A 74 -5.55 -12.43 -4.80
CA VAL A 74 -6.43 -11.25 -4.78
C VAL A 74 -6.95 -10.84 -6.14
N GLU A 75 -6.66 -11.61 -7.18
CA GLU A 75 -6.98 -11.23 -8.56
C GLU A 75 -8.47 -10.95 -8.74
N ASP A 76 -9.33 -11.77 -8.17
CA ASP A 76 -10.77 -11.64 -8.35
C ASP A 76 -11.42 -10.69 -7.34
N THR A 77 -10.70 -10.27 -6.31
CA THR A 77 -11.27 -9.46 -5.23
C THR A 77 -10.95 -7.97 -5.37
N ALA A 78 -10.10 -7.59 -6.30
CA ALA A 78 -9.68 -6.19 -6.45
C ALA A 78 -10.88 -5.26 -6.68
N ALA A 79 -11.89 -5.71 -7.40
CA ALA A 79 -13.07 -4.89 -7.73
C ALA A 79 -13.93 -4.56 -6.51
N THR A 80 -13.76 -5.27 -5.40
CA THR A 80 -14.55 -5.03 -4.19
C THR A 80 -13.93 -3.98 -3.26
N TYR A 81 -12.72 -3.54 -3.54
CA TYR A 81 -12.05 -2.55 -2.70
C TYR A 81 -12.45 -1.14 -3.12
N PRO A 82 -12.73 -0.26 -2.14
CA PRO A 82 -13.05 1.13 -2.46
C PRO A 82 -11.88 1.90 -3.05
N LEU A 83 -10.66 1.43 -2.85
CA LEU A 83 -9.46 2.05 -3.43
C LEU A 83 -8.43 0.98 -3.73
N VAL A 84 -7.85 1.07 -4.92
CA VAL A 84 -6.74 0.21 -5.33
C VAL A 84 -5.56 1.11 -5.66
N LEU A 85 -4.44 0.91 -4.97
CA LEU A 85 -3.20 1.62 -5.23
C LEU A 85 -2.26 0.69 -5.99
N VAL A 86 -1.55 1.23 -6.97
CA VAL A 86 -0.57 0.47 -7.74
C VAL A 86 0.72 1.26 -7.79
N LEU A 87 1.79 0.69 -7.25
CA LEU A 87 3.10 1.29 -7.32
C LEU A 87 3.78 0.80 -8.61
N PRO A 88 4.25 1.71 -9.47
CA PRO A 88 4.91 1.31 -10.71
C PRO A 88 6.24 0.60 -10.50
#